data_e992ef78a9ed95105290e682fcc30b66
#
_entry.id   e992ef78a9ed95105290e682fcc30b66
#
_cell.length_a   1.000
_cell.length_b   1.000
_cell.length_c   1.000
_cell.angle_alpha   90.00
_cell.angle_beta   90.00
_cell.angle_gamma   90.00
#
_symmetry.space_group_name_H-M   'P 1'
#
loop_
_entity.id
_entity.type
_entity.pdbx_description
1 polymer ?
#
loop_
_entity_poly.entity_id
_entity_poly.type
_entity_poly.pdbx_seq_one_letter_code
_entity_poly.pdbx_strand_id
1 'polypeptide(L)'
;MLAAYRAGWTAFEHALVDANPEDPALAATMVPPQLTGVRANLTVDRQQGMVGRGSFTLYPKVVSLSATTATIVDCAYSTSVLVYAKTGKPVPPITPPENDGVSSELTLTGGVWKVSKQTVTDGKCAPGS
;
A
#
# COMPACT_ATOMS: atom_id res chain seq x y z
N MET A 1 5.68 -5.09 14.67
CA MET A 1 5.31 -5.73 13.38
C MET A 1 4.03 -5.14 12.79
N LEU A 2 2.90 -5.08 13.51
CA LEU A 2 1.70 -4.38 13.02
C LEU A 2 1.98 -2.90 12.74
N ALA A 3 2.78 -2.25 13.57
CA ALA A 3 3.19 -0.87 13.32
C ALA A 3 3.98 -0.73 12.01
N ALA A 4 4.82 -1.70 11.67
CA ALA A 4 5.57 -1.71 10.41
C ALA A 4 4.65 -1.91 9.20
N TYR A 5 3.62 -2.75 9.33
CA TYR A 5 2.60 -2.91 8.31
C TYR A 5 1.87 -1.59 8.05
N ARG A 6 1.43 -0.92 9.11
CA ARG A 6 0.75 0.39 9.00
C ARG A 6 1.68 1.45 8.42
N ALA A 7 2.95 1.45 8.81
CA ALA A 7 3.94 2.38 8.29
C ALA A 7 4.13 2.22 6.78
N GLY A 8 4.09 1.00 6.27
CA GLY A 8 4.13 0.74 4.83
C GLY A 8 2.97 1.38 4.07
N TRP A 9 1.76 1.27 4.60
CA TRP A 9 0.59 1.92 3.99
C TRP A 9 0.69 3.45 4.07
N THR A 10 1.13 3.99 5.21
CA THR A 10 1.32 5.44 5.36
C THR A 10 2.36 5.96 4.36
N ALA A 11 3.46 5.22 4.18
CA ALA A 11 4.49 5.56 3.20
C ALA A 11 3.94 5.58 1.77
N PHE A 12 3.12 4.58 1.44
CA PHE A 12 2.48 4.49 0.13
C PHE A 12 1.53 5.66 -0.12
N GLU A 13 0.65 5.97 0.83
CA GLU A 13 -0.25 7.11 0.73
C GLU A 13 0.52 8.42 0.53
N HIS A 14 1.58 8.62 1.30
CA HIS A 14 2.43 9.80 1.20
C HIS A 14 3.08 9.92 -0.18
N ALA A 15 3.63 8.82 -0.69
CA ALA A 15 4.27 8.79 -2.01
C ALA A 15 3.26 9.03 -3.14
N LEU A 16 2.02 8.56 -3.01
CA LEU A 16 0.96 8.74 -4.00
C LEU A 16 0.56 10.21 -4.18
N VAL A 17 0.67 11.04 -3.15
CA VAL A 17 0.27 12.46 -3.21
C VAL A 17 0.99 13.19 -4.35
N ASP A 18 2.26 12.85 -4.57
CA ASP A 18 3.09 13.44 -5.64
C ASP A 18 3.49 12.40 -6.69
N ALA A 19 3.01 11.18 -6.61
CA ALA A 19 3.47 10.05 -7.41
C ALA A 19 5.00 9.96 -7.41
N ASN A 20 5.61 9.96 -6.23
CA ASN A 20 7.06 10.02 -6.07
C ASN A 20 7.66 8.62 -5.82
N PRO A 21 8.26 7.96 -6.85
CA PRO A 21 8.88 6.66 -6.66
C PRO A 21 10.14 6.69 -5.79
N GLU A 22 10.71 7.87 -5.56
CA GLU A 22 11.93 8.07 -4.76
C GLU A 22 11.64 8.55 -3.35
N ASP A 23 10.38 8.50 -2.90
CA ASP A 23 10.03 8.86 -1.52
C ASP A 23 10.82 7.97 -0.55
N PRO A 24 11.64 8.55 0.35
CA PRO A 24 12.50 7.77 1.23
C PRO A 24 11.72 6.89 2.22
N ALA A 25 10.47 7.21 2.51
CA ALA A 25 9.63 6.38 3.36
C ALA A 25 9.34 5.01 2.76
N LEU A 26 9.40 4.86 1.43
CA LEU A 26 9.20 3.57 0.76
C LEU A 26 10.30 2.58 1.13
N ALA A 27 11.56 2.94 0.95
CA ALA A 27 12.69 2.08 1.29
C ALA A 27 12.83 1.86 2.80
N ALA A 28 12.34 2.79 3.61
CA ALA A 28 12.31 2.63 5.07
C ALA A 28 11.31 1.57 5.55
N THR A 29 10.28 1.27 4.74
CA THR A 29 9.16 0.40 5.14
C THR A 29 8.99 -0.84 4.27
N MET A 30 9.67 -0.92 3.15
CA MET A 30 9.54 -2.00 2.16
C MET A 30 10.89 -2.51 1.69
N VAL A 31 10.90 -3.76 1.24
CA VAL A 31 12.04 -4.38 0.54
C VAL A 31 11.53 -5.01 -0.75
N PRO A 32 12.41 -5.32 -1.72
CA PRO A 32 12.00 -6.07 -2.90
C PRO A 32 11.40 -7.44 -2.54
N PRO A 33 10.42 -7.94 -3.28
CA PRO A 33 9.84 -7.40 -4.52
C PRO A 33 8.81 -6.28 -4.31
N GLN A 34 8.29 -6.08 -3.10
CA GLN A 34 7.27 -5.06 -2.85
C GLN A 34 7.75 -3.66 -3.22
N LEU A 35 8.93 -3.28 -2.76
CA LEU A 35 9.50 -1.95 -3.05
C LEU A 35 9.64 -1.72 -4.56
N THR A 36 10.14 -2.72 -5.29
CA THR A 36 10.33 -2.64 -6.73
C THR A 36 8.99 -2.42 -7.45
N GLY A 37 7.97 -3.17 -7.06
CA GLY A 37 6.62 -3.07 -7.66
C GLY A 37 5.96 -1.72 -7.39
N VAL A 38 6.04 -1.24 -6.16
CA VAL A 38 5.47 0.07 -5.78
C VAL A 38 6.15 1.20 -6.54
N ARG A 39 7.48 1.19 -6.62
CA ARG A 39 8.23 2.19 -7.38
C ARG A 39 7.88 2.18 -8.85
N ALA A 40 7.71 0.99 -9.44
CA ALA A 40 7.31 0.87 -10.85
C ALA A 40 5.94 1.49 -11.10
N ASN A 41 4.97 1.21 -10.23
CA ASN A 41 3.62 1.77 -10.34
C ASN A 41 3.62 3.29 -10.19
N LEU A 42 4.35 3.82 -9.22
CA LEU A 42 4.46 5.27 -9.01
C LEU A 42 5.14 5.97 -10.20
N THR A 43 6.11 5.31 -10.82
CA THR A 43 6.78 5.83 -12.02
C THR A 43 5.80 5.95 -13.18
N VAL A 44 4.96 4.94 -13.40
CA VAL A 44 3.91 4.97 -14.43
C VAL A 44 2.91 6.09 -14.14
N ASP A 45 2.44 6.21 -12.91
CA ASP A 45 1.50 7.27 -12.51
C ASP A 45 2.10 8.64 -12.81
N ARG A 46 3.35 8.86 -12.41
CA ARG A 46 4.05 10.13 -12.63
C ARG A 46 4.18 10.46 -14.13
N GLN A 47 4.54 9.47 -14.94
CA GLN A 47 4.67 9.66 -16.39
C GLN A 47 3.34 10.04 -17.05
N GLN A 48 2.22 9.55 -16.50
CA GLN A 48 0.88 9.84 -17.01
C GLN A 48 0.24 11.05 -16.34
N GLY A 49 0.95 11.74 -15.47
CA GLY A 49 0.43 12.93 -14.79
C GLY A 49 -0.67 12.63 -13.76
N MET A 50 -0.66 11.43 -13.22
CA MET A 50 -1.65 10.97 -12.22
C MET A 50 -1.05 10.96 -10.82
N VAL A 51 -1.85 11.31 -9.84
CA VAL A 51 -1.51 11.25 -8.42
C VAL A 51 -2.66 10.63 -7.63
N GLY A 52 -2.37 10.17 -6.41
CA GLY A 52 -3.37 9.54 -5.55
C GLY A 52 -4.00 10.51 -4.57
N ARG A 53 -5.27 10.28 -4.28
CA ARG A 53 -6.04 10.99 -3.25
C ARG A 53 -6.87 9.97 -2.50
N GLY A 54 -7.32 10.33 -1.29
CA GLY A 54 -8.07 9.43 -0.45
C GLY A 54 -7.18 8.74 0.59
N SER A 55 -7.73 7.73 1.24
CA SER A 55 -7.06 7.07 2.36
C SER A 55 -7.41 5.60 2.45
N PHE A 56 -6.70 4.89 3.33
CA PHE A 56 -6.97 3.50 3.69
C PHE A 56 -7.20 3.42 5.19
N THR A 57 -8.28 2.73 5.59
CA THR A 57 -8.52 2.40 6.99
C THR A 57 -8.24 0.91 7.18
N LEU A 58 -7.34 0.59 8.10
CA LEU A 58 -6.76 -0.74 8.22
C LEU A 58 -7.32 -1.49 9.44
N TYR A 59 -7.50 -2.81 9.26
CA TYR A 59 -7.95 -3.72 10.33
C TYR A 59 -7.09 -5.00 10.29
N PRO A 60 -5.76 -4.88 10.46
CA PRO A 60 -4.83 -5.99 10.23
C PRO A 60 -4.88 -7.04 11.32
N LYS A 61 -4.65 -8.30 10.91
CA LYS A 61 -4.50 -9.46 11.81
C LYS A 61 -3.25 -10.23 11.43
N VAL A 62 -2.45 -10.60 12.43
CA VAL A 62 -1.31 -11.51 12.24
C VAL A 62 -1.84 -12.92 12.14
N VAL A 63 -1.58 -13.61 11.04
CA VAL A 63 -2.02 -15.00 10.84
C VAL A 63 -0.88 -16.01 10.89
N SER A 64 0.36 -15.55 10.75
CA SER A 64 1.55 -16.39 10.86
C SER A 64 2.72 -15.54 11.33
N LEU A 65 3.54 -16.09 12.21
CA LEU A 65 4.70 -15.40 12.78
C LEU A 65 5.83 -16.39 13.02
N SER A 66 7.01 -16.08 12.49
CA SER A 66 8.26 -16.75 12.83
C SER A 66 9.27 -15.72 13.35
N ALA A 67 10.50 -16.16 13.64
CA ALA A 67 11.55 -15.25 14.12
C ALA A 67 11.89 -14.13 13.14
N THR A 68 11.73 -14.37 11.83
CA THR A 68 12.18 -13.44 10.77
C THR A 68 11.11 -13.09 9.73
N THR A 69 9.94 -13.73 9.78
CA THR A 69 8.86 -13.50 8.81
C THR A 69 7.51 -13.43 9.50
N ALA A 70 6.60 -12.68 8.91
CA ALA A 70 5.22 -12.58 9.38
C ALA A 70 4.28 -12.48 8.19
N THR A 71 3.08 -13.01 8.34
CA THR A 71 1.99 -12.84 7.39
C THR A 71 0.84 -12.12 8.08
N ILE A 72 0.38 -11.06 7.45
CA ILE A 72 -0.73 -10.24 7.94
C ILE A 72 -1.84 -10.29 6.89
N VAL A 73 -3.07 -10.47 7.33
CA VAL A 73 -4.25 -10.28 6.49
C VAL A 73 -5.04 -9.08 6.98
N ASP A 74 -5.68 -8.40 6.08
CA ASP A 74 -6.42 -7.18 6.36
C ASP A 74 -7.63 -7.08 5.43
N CYS A 75 -8.66 -6.40 5.90
CA CYS A 75 -9.76 -5.94 5.07
C CYS A 75 -9.73 -4.42 5.12
N ALA A 76 -8.95 -3.82 4.24
CA ALA A 76 -8.72 -2.38 4.23
C ALA A 76 -9.88 -1.66 3.55
N TYR A 77 -10.45 -0.67 4.24
CA TYR A 77 -11.43 0.22 3.62
C TYR A 77 -10.69 1.31 2.84
N SER A 78 -10.90 1.34 1.54
CA SER A 78 -10.20 2.24 0.63
C SER A 78 -11.14 3.29 0.05
N THR A 79 -10.77 4.54 0.19
CA THR A 79 -11.34 5.67 -0.56
C THR A 79 -10.35 6.18 -1.60
N SER A 80 -9.26 5.45 -1.83
CA SER A 80 -8.18 5.86 -2.72
C SER A 80 -8.63 5.90 -4.17
N VAL A 81 -8.29 6.99 -4.85
CA VAL A 81 -8.53 7.18 -6.28
C VAL A 81 -7.32 7.86 -6.90
N LEU A 82 -7.10 7.59 -8.19
CA LEU A 82 -6.15 8.35 -8.98
C LEU A 82 -6.87 9.56 -9.58
N VAL A 83 -6.19 10.69 -9.58
CA VAL A 83 -6.66 11.93 -10.19
C VAL A 83 -5.58 12.49 -11.10
N TYR A 84 -5.96 13.27 -12.10
CA TYR A 84 -4.99 14.01 -12.90
C TYR A 84 -4.45 15.17 -12.07
N ALA A 85 -3.13 15.27 -11.94
CA ALA A 85 -2.48 16.29 -11.12
C ALA A 85 -2.84 17.71 -11.54
N LYS A 86 -2.98 17.93 -12.85
CA LYS A 86 -3.27 19.27 -13.40
C LYS A 86 -4.70 19.76 -13.12
N THR A 87 -5.66 18.86 -13.10
CA THR A 87 -7.08 19.24 -13.02
C THR A 87 -7.75 18.80 -11.71
N GLY A 88 -7.18 17.81 -11.01
CA GLY A 88 -7.80 17.18 -9.86
C GLY A 88 -8.98 16.27 -10.19
N LYS A 89 -9.25 16.04 -11.48
CA LYS A 89 -10.36 15.20 -11.92
C LYS A 89 -10.00 13.72 -11.80
N PRO A 90 -10.94 12.86 -11.38
CA PRO A 90 -10.69 11.41 -11.30
C PRO A 90 -10.31 10.82 -12.65
N VAL A 91 -9.39 9.84 -12.61
CA VAL A 91 -8.98 9.06 -13.77
C VAL A 91 -9.97 7.90 -13.96
N PRO A 92 -10.65 7.79 -15.13
CA PRO A 92 -11.55 6.66 -15.38
C PRO A 92 -10.79 5.33 -15.50
N PRO A 93 -11.42 4.20 -15.14
CA PRO A 93 -12.72 4.06 -14.49
C PRO A 93 -12.68 4.50 -13.03
N ILE A 94 -13.77 5.10 -12.55
CA ILE A 94 -13.85 5.59 -11.17
C ILE A 94 -14.32 4.43 -10.29
N THR A 95 -13.48 4.08 -9.31
CA THR A 95 -13.81 3.05 -8.34
C THR A 95 -14.45 3.68 -7.12
N PRO A 96 -15.66 3.25 -6.71
CA PRO A 96 -16.27 3.73 -5.47
C PRO A 96 -15.47 3.22 -4.26
N PRO A 97 -15.64 3.83 -3.08
CA PRO A 97 -15.07 3.31 -1.85
C PRO A 97 -15.42 1.83 -1.66
N GLU A 98 -14.44 1.02 -1.27
CA GLU A 98 -14.63 -0.42 -1.14
C GLU A 98 -13.73 -1.01 -0.06
N ASN A 99 -14.05 -2.26 0.33
CA ASN A 99 -13.22 -3.04 1.24
C ASN A 99 -12.34 -3.98 0.42
N ASP A 100 -11.03 -3.82 0.52
CA ASP A 100 -10.05 -4.60 -0.22
C ASP A 100 -9.40 -5.65 0.67
N GLY A 101 -9.36 -6.90 0.21
CA GLY A 101 -8.65 -7.96 0.89
C GLY A 101 -7.16 -7.81 0.68
N VAL A 102 -6.38 -7.82 1.77
CA VAL A 102 -4.92 -7.68 1.74
C VAL A 102 -4.28 -8.89 2.37
N SER A 103 -3.27 -9.43 1.70
CA SER A 103 -2.34 -10.40 2.28
C SER A 103 -0.93 -9.82 2.16
N SER A 104 -0.24 -9.69 3.28
CA SER A 104 1.07 -9.04 3.32
C SER A 104 2.08 -9.92 4.04
N GLU A 105 3.24 -10.07 3.44
CA GLU A 105 4.39 -10.72 4.06
C GLU A 105 5.40 -9.65 4.48
N LEU A 106 5.84 -9.75 5.75
CA LEU A 106 6.89 -8.90 6.30
C LEU A 106 8.11 -9.74 6.62
N THR A 107 9.29 -9.15 6.44
CA THR A 107 10.57 -9.74 6.83
C THR A 107 11.28 -8.84 7.83
N LEU A 108 11.97 -9.47 8.78
CA LEU A 108 12.84 -8.77 9.72
C LEU A 108 14.20 -8.59 9.06
N THR A 109 14.56 -7.35 8.77
CA THR A 109 15.80 -6.99 8.07
C THR A 109 16.57 -5.98 8.91
N GLY A 110 17.76 -6.36 9.38
CA GLY A 110 18.58 -5.48 10.21
C GLY A 110 17.85 -5.01 11.47
N GLY A 111 17.03 -5.86 12.08
CA GLY A 111 16.25 -5.52 13.27
C GLY A 111 14.98 -4.73 13.00
N VAL A 112 14.62 -4.49 11.74
CA VAL A 112 13.43 -3.73 11.33
C VAL A 112 12.52 -4.61 10.49
N TRP A 113 11.23 -4.65 10.84
CA TRP A 113 10.22 -5.30 10.03
C TRP A 113 9.90 -4.43 8.81
N LYS A 114 9.94 -5.04 7.62
CA LYS A 114 9.60 -4.36 6.35
C LYS A 114 8.71 -5.23 5.50
N VAL A 115 7.81 -4.59 4.74
CA VAL A 115 6.91 -5.29 3.83
C VAL A 115 7.72 -5.80 2.63
N SER A 116 7.71 -7.11 2.42
CA SER A 116 8.43 -7.76 1.31
C SER A 116 7.53 -8.13 0.14
N LYS A 117 6.25 -8.42 0.42
CA LYS A 117 5.28 -8.79 -0.62
C LYS A 117 3.87 -8.47 -0.13
N GLN A 118 3.05 -7.90 -1.01
CA GLN A 118 1.67 -7.58 -0.68
C GLN A 118 0.77 -7.84 -1.88
N THR A 119 -0.33 -8.52 -1.63
CA THR A 119 -1.37 -8.80 -2.63
C THR A 119 -2.66 -8.14 -2.18
N VAL A 120 -3.29 -7.41 -3.08
CA VAL A 120 -4.56 -6.73 -2.83
C VAL A 120 -5.62 -7.30 -3.78
N THR A 121 -6.78 -7.67 -3.24
CA THR A 121 -7.92 -8.14 -4.01
C THR A 121 -9.07 -7.17 -3.81
N ASP A 122 -9.42 -6.44 -4.87
CA ASP A 122 -10.39 -5.35 -4.80
C ASP A 122 -11.80 -5.87 -4.48
N GLY A 123 -12.44 -5.21 -3.49
CA GLY A 123 -13.84 -5.45 -3.15
C GLY A 123 -14.17 -6.86 -2.68
N LYS A 124 -13.21 -7.62 -2.14
CA LYS A 124 -13.39 -9.06 -1.88
C LYS A 124 -13.40 -9.45 -0.41
N CYS A 125 -13.62 -8.54 0.50
CA CYS A 125 -13.72 -8.86 1.93
C CYS A 125 -14.82 -8.08 2.63
N ALA A 126 -15.19 -8.56 3.82
CA ALA A 126 -16.07 -7.84 4.73
C ALA A 126 -15.25 -7.32 5.92
N PRO A 127 -15.56 -6.13 6.47
CA PRO A 127 -14.87 -5.60 7.63
C PRO A 127 -14.85 -6.60 8.79
N GLY A 128 -13.68 -6.76 9.41
CA GLY A 128 -13.52 -7.67 10.54
C GLY A 128 -13.33 -9.14 10.18
N SER A 129 -13.29 -9.47 8.89
CA SER A 129 -13.06 -10.85 8.43
C SER A 129 -11.59 -11.20 8.37
#